data_f42bd9e3efee8bfaceef2443cadb7694
#
_entry.id   f42bd9e3efee8bfaceef2443cadb7694
#
_cell.length_a   1.000
_cell.length_b   1.000
_cell.length_c   1.000
_cell.angle_alpha   90.00
_cell.angle_beta   90.00
_cell.angle_gamma   90.00
#
_symmetry.space_group_name_H-M   'P 1'
#
loop_
_entity.id
_entity.type
_entity.pdbx_description
1 polymer ?
#
loop_
_entity_poly.entity_id
_entity_poly.type
_entity_poly.pdbx_seq_one_letter_code
_entity_poly.pdbx_strand_id
1 'polypeptide(L)'
;MQTILGANGQIATELARELKRNYSDELKLVSRRPRKVHDTDLLKAADLLDAEQTARAVQGSSVVYFTAGLPPDTQLWEQQFPSMLHNALTASRAAGTPFVYFDNTYMYPQNAQLQTEQTAFAPVGRKGRVRAAMAEMVLSEMARGEIPVLIARAPEFYGPAQTQSITNTLVIDRLKAGKTPLPPVRDDRLRTLIWTPDASRALALLGNTPDAYGQTWHLPCDDARPNYKQLIDWASQSFGRSCRHHRLPRWALSLAGLISKPVAELQELLPRYAHDNLFDSSKFKQAFPGFSITRYRRGLALIANEFQQNQQQPLTQPAKAAIK
;
A
#
# COMPACT_ATOMS: atom_id res chain seq x y z
N MET A 1 16.91 -16.90 -0.04
CA MET A 1 15.67 -16.64 -0.81
C MET A 1 14.69 -15.84 0.03
N GLN A 2 14.19 -14.70 -0.47
CA GLN A 2 13.21 -13.88 0.24
C GLN A 2 11.79 -14.15 -0.31
N THR A 3 10.77 -14.16 0.57
CA THR A 3 9.41 -14.57 0.20
C THR A 3 8.42 -13.42 0.38
N ILE A 4 7.59 -13.18 -0.64
CA ILE A 4 6.54 -12.16 -0.64
C ILE A 4 5.16 -12.84 -0.61
N LEU A 5 4.44 -12.71 0.49
CA LEU A 5 3.07 -13.17 0.65
C LEU A 5 2.10 -12.07 0.18
N GLY A 6 1.24 -12.39 -0.79
CA GLY A 6 0.38 -11.41 -1.47
C GLY A 6 1.02 -10.81 -2.72
N ALA A 7 1.80 -11.58 -3.45
CA ALA A 7 2.74 -11.18 -4.50
C ALA A 7 2.15 -10.43 -5.72
N ASN A 8 0.83 -10.48 -5.94
CA ASN A 8 0.22 -9.79 -7.10
C ASN A 8 -0.21 -8.33 -6.80
N GLY A 9 -0.01 -7.88 -5.56
CA GLY A 9 -0.35 -6.51 -5.16
C GLY A 9 0.64 -5.47 -5.70
N GLN A 10 0.20 -4.21 -5.80
CA GLN A 10 1.04 -3.10 -6.27
C GLN A 10 2.34 -2.94 -5.45
N ILE A 11 2.25 -3.05 -4.12
CA ILE A 11 3.42 -2.96 -3.23
C ILE A 11 4.34 -4.17 -3.45
N ALA A 12 3.78 -5.38 -3.55
CA ALA A 12 4.53 -6.61 -3.75
C ALA A 12 5.32 -6.62 -5.07
N THR A 13 4.72 -6.12 -6.14
CA THR A 13 5.37 -6.06 -7.45
C THR A 13 6.59 -5.13 -7.44
N GLU A 14 6.44 -3.93 -6.88
CA GLU A 14 7.56 -2.99 -6.74
C GLU A 14 8.59 -3.47 -5.72
N LEU A 15 8.15 -4.14 -4.64
CA LEU A 15 9.03 -4.78 -3.67
C LEU A 15 9.88 -5.87 -4.34
N ALA A 16 9.27 -6.73 -5.18
CA ALA A 16 10.01 -7.76 -5.91
C ALA A 16 11.07 -7.16 -6.83
N ARG A 17 10.75 -6.06 -7.55
CA ARG A 17 11.70 -5.33 -8.38
C ARG A 17 12.88 -4.78 -7.59
N GLU A 18 12.59 -4.19 -6.43
CA GLU A 18 13.62 -3.59 -5.58
C GLU A 18 14.51 -4.64 -4.92
N LEU A 19 13.90 -5.71 -4.40
CA LEU A 19 14.62 -6.83 -3.80
C LEU A 19 15.57 -7.47 -4.82
N LYS A 20 15.11 -7.73 -6.04
CA LYS A 20 15.94 -8.30 -7.11
C LYS A 20 17.09 -7.40 -7.51
N ARG A 21 16.87 -6.08 -7.51
CA ARG A 21 17.89 -5.11 -7.92
C ARG A 21 19.02 -4.98 -6.91
N ASN A 22 18.68 -5.02 -5.60
CA ASN A 22 19.61 -4.54 -4.56
C ASN A 22 19.87 -5.52 -3.42
N TYR A 23 19.07 -6.61 -3.26
CA TYR A 23 19.11 -7.41 -2.02
C TYR A 23 19.13 -8.92 -2.22
N SER A 24 18.52 -9.47 -3.25
CA SER A 24 18.35 -10.92 -3.37
C SER A 24 18.19 -11.38 -4.82
N ASP A 25 18.99 -12.36 -5.21
CA ASP A 25 18.87 -12.99 -6.52
C ASP A 25 17.73 -14.02 -6.58
N GLU A 26 17.24 -14.48 -5.44
CA GLU A 26 16.20 -15.48 -5.33
C GLU A 26 14.98 -14.93 -4.60
N LEU A 27 13.85 -14.83 -5.32
CA LEU A 27 12.56 -14.40 -4.78
C LEU A 27 11.53 -15.50 -4.94
N LYS A 28 10.73 -15.71 -3.89
CA LYS A 28 9.55 -16.56 -3.91
C LYS A 28 8.29 -15.68 -3.85
N LEU A 29 7.50 -15.73 -4.91
CA LEU A 29 6.27 -14.96 -5.03
C LEU A 29 5.07 -15.85 -4.72
N VAL A 30 4.33 -15.51 -3.66
CA VAL A 30 3.25 -16.32 -3.11
C VAL A 30 1.91 -15.63 -3.23
N SER A 31 0.97 -16.26 -3.89
CA SER A 31 -0.45 -15.89 -3.93
C SER A 31 -1.27 -17.09 -4.41
N ARG A 32 -2.59 -16.98 -4.45
CA ARG A 32 -3.44 -18.04 -5.04
C ARG A 32 -3.15 -18.29 -6.53
N ARG A 33 -2.72 -17.27 -7.28
CA ARG A 33 -2.33 -17.32 -8.69
C ARG A 33 -1.14 -16.39 -8.91
N PRO A 34 0.06 -16.78 -8.46
CA PRO A 34 1.24 -15.90 -8.53
C PRO A 34 1.66 -15.63 -9.97
N ARG A 35 2.17 -14.43 -10.21
CA ARG A 35 2.73 -14.02 -11.50
C ARG A 35 4.18 -13.63 -11.31
N LYS A 36 5.01 -13.94 -12.30
CA LYS A 36 6.42 -13.51 -12.33
C LYS A 36 6.53 -11.99 -12.45
N VAL A 37 7.47 -11.43 -11.75
CA VAL A 37 7.97 -10.06 -11.92
C VAL A 37 9.31 -10.11 -12.68
N HIS A 38 10.11 -11.15 -12.42
CA HIS A 38 11.36 -11.48 -13.14
C HIS A 38 11.32 -12.95 -13.56
N ASP A 39 12.07 -13.29 -14.61
CA ASP A 39 12.10 -14.66 -15.14
C ASP A 39 12.63 -15.69 -14.13
N THR A 40 13.49 -15.28 -13.21
CA THR A 40 14.09 -16.10 -12.16
C THR A 40 13.22 -16.29 -10.93
N ASP A 41 12.04 -15.62 -10.84
CA ASP A 41 11.17 -15.71 -9.68
C ASP A 41 10.59 -17.11 -9.53
N LEU A 42 10.64 -17.66 -8.30
CA LEU A 42 9.93 -18.88 -7.91
C LEU A 42 8.47 -18.55 -7.62
N LEU A 43 7.56 -19.20 -8.30
CA LEU A 43 6.13 -19.05 -8.08
C LEU A 43 5.62 -20.13 -7.15
N LYS A 44 4.93 -19.77 -6.08
CA LYS A 44 4.27 -20.68 -5.17
C LYS A 44 2.79 -20.34 -5.04
N ALA A 45 1.94 -21.17 -5.62
CA ALA A 45 0.51 -21.04 -5.39
C ALA A 45 0.18 -21.48 -3.97
N ALA A 46 -0.46 -20.59 -3.19
CA ALA A 46 -0.92 -20.88 -1.83
C ALA A 46 -2.10 -19.97 -1.46
N ASP A 47 -3.06 -20.52 -0.74
CA ASP A 47 -4.08 -19.76 -0.03
C ASP A 47 -3.59 -19.51 1.40
N LEU A 48 -3.45 -18.25 1.78
CA LEU A 48 -2.98 -17.87 3.12
C LEU A 48 -4.01 -18.18 4.23
N LEU A 49 -5.24 -18.52 3.88
CA LEU A 49 -6.24 -19.05 4.82
C LEU A 49 -5.95 -20.51 5.21
N ASP A 50 -5.19 -21.22 4.40
CA ASP A 50 -4.74 -22.59 4.66
C ASP A 50 -3.38 -22.56 5.37
N ALA A 51 -3.34 -23.03 6.62
CA ALA A 51 -2.15 -22.99 7.45
C ALA A 51 -1.01 -23.86 6.89
N GLU A 52 -1.33 -25.05 6.33
CA GLU A 52 -0.31 -25.93 5.76
C GLU A 52 0.27 -25.38 4.46
N GLN A 53 -0.57 -24.84 3.57
CA GLN A 53 -0.08 -24.19 2.35
C GLN A 53 0.80 -22.99 2.69
N THR A 54 0.42 -22.19 3.71
CA THR A 54 1.19 -21.07 4.20
C THR A 54 2.54 -21.52 4.78
N ALA A 55 2.56 -22.57 5.58
CA ALA A 55 3.79 -23.14 6.13
C ALA A 55 4.74 -23.61 5.01
N ARG A 56 4.22 -24.38 4.04
CA ARG A 56 5.01 -24.81 2.87
C ARG A 56 5.50 -23.64 2.01
N ALA A 57 4.77 -22.53 1.98
CA ALA A 57 5.18 -21.33 1.24
C ALA A 57 6.31 -20.56 1.95
N VAL A 58 6.31 -20.52 3.28
CA VAL A 58 7.32 -19.83 4.09
C VAL A 58 8.62 -20.64 4.21
N GLN A 59 8.54 -21.97 4.15
CA GLN A 59 9.69 -22.85 4.33
C GLN A 59 10.89 -22.46 3.44
N GLY A 60 12.09 -22.40 4.04
CA GLY A 60 13.35 -22.05 3.38
C GLY A 60 13.49 -20.57 3.03
N SER A 61 12.65 -19.71 3.60
CA SER A 61 12.76 -18.26 3.43
C SER A 61 13.80 -17.66 4.37
N SER A 62 14.57 -16.69 3.90
CA SER A 62 15.46 -15.89 4.76
C SER A 62 14.77 -14.67 5.35
N VAL A 63 13.73 -14.14 4.67
CA VAL A 63 12.83 -13.08 5.13
C VAL A 63 11.45 -13.31 4.52
N VAL A 64 10.39 -13.09 5.29
CA VAL A 64 9.01 -13.13 4.83
C VAL A 64 8.39 -11.74 4.88
N TYR A 65 7.89 -11.25 3.75
CA TYR A 65 7.14 -10.00 3.65
C TYR A 65 5.65 -10.29 3.52
N PHE A 66 4.86 -9.82 4.47
CA PHE A 66 3.41 -9.90 4.38
C PHE A 66 2.84 -8.61 3.78
N THR A 67 2.50 -8.68 2.49
CA THR A 67 1.93 -7.57 1.71
C THR A 67 0.52 -7.89 1.19
N ALA A 68 -0.10 -8.93 1.73
CA ALA A 68 -1.40 -9.39 1.27
C ALA A 68 -2.47 -8.31 1.44
N GLY A 69 -3.21 -8.08 0.37
CA GLY A 69 -4.36 -7.19 0.31
C GLY A 69 -5.63 -7.94 -0.06
N LEU A 70 -6.77 -7.43 0.39
CA LEU A 70 -8.10 -7.91 0.00
C LEU A 70 -8.88 -6.77 -0.67
N PRO A 71 -9.87 -7.08 -1.51
CA PRO A 71 -10.81 -6.08 -2.00
C PRO A 71 -11.43 -5.28 -0.84
N PRO A 72 -11.87 -4.03 -1.06
CA PRO A 72 -12.42 -3.17 0.00
C PRO A 72 -13.83 -3.61 0.42
N ASP A 73 -13.97 -4.84 0.90
CA ASP A 73 -15.18 -5.47 1.44
C ASP A 73 -14.97 -5.73 2.92
N THR A 74 -15.77 -5.09 3.76
CA THR A 74 -15.65 -5.12 5.22
C THR A 74 -15.81 -6.53 5.78
N GLN A 75 -16.81 -7.28 5.31
CA GLN A 75 -17.07 -8.64 5.78
C GLN A 75 -15.90 -9.57 5.43
N LEU A 76 -15.38 -9.44 4.22
CA LEU A 76 -14.22 -10.19 3.76
C LEU A 76 -12.98 -9.90 4.62
N TRP A 77 -12.77 -8.62 5.00
CA TRP A 77 -11.65 -8.23 5.87
C TRP A 77 -11.76 -8.87 7.25
N GLU A 78 -12.94 -8.82 7.86
CA GLU A 78 -13.16 -9.42 9.19
C GLU A 78 -12.95 -10.93 9.19
N GLN A 79 -13.38 -11.61 8.13
CA GLN A 79 -13.31 -13.06 8.03
C GLN A 79 -11.91 -13.57 7.66
N GLN A 80 -11.14 -12.84 6.85
CA GLN A 80 -9.94 -13.38 6.24
C GLN A 80 -8.64 -12.78 6.74
N PHE A 81 -8.55 -11.45 6.90
CA PHE A 81 -7.27 -10.82 7.25
C PHE A 81 -6.63 -11.35 8.53
N PRO A 82 -7.35 -11.49 9.67
CA PRO A 82 -6.74 -11.98 10.89
C PRO A 82 -6.20 -13.41 10.74
N SER A 83 -6.95 -14.29 10.06
CA SER A 83 -6.55 -15.68 9.83
C SER A 83 -5.34 -15.78 8.90
N MET A 84 -5.32 -15.02 7.80
CA MET A 84 -4.17 -14.97 6.89
C MET A 84 -2.89 -14.52 7.60
N LEU A 85 -2.98 -13.48 8.42
CA LEU A 85 -1.84 -12.97 9.17
C LEU A 85 -1.39 -13.94 10.25
N HIS A 86 -2.32 -14.53 11.00
CA HIS A 86 -2.03 -15.53 12.01
C HIS A 86 -1.27 -16.74 11.41
N ASN A 87 -1.74 -17.28 10.28
CA ASN A 87 -1.09 -18.38 9.59
C ASN A 87 0.34 -18.00 9.15
N ALA A 88 0.52 -16.78 8.60
CA ALA A 88 1.82 -16.30 8.15
C ALA A 88 2.81 -16.12 9.33
N LEU A 89 2.38 -15.53 10.44
CA LEU A 89 3.20 -15.39 11.66
C LEU A 89 3.57 -16.75 12.25
N THR A 90 2.59 -17.65 12.38
CA THR A 90 2.83 -19.01 12.89
C THR A 90 3.80 -19.79 12.03
N ALA A 91 3.66 -19.71 10.70
CA ALA A 91 4.58 -20.34 9.77
C ALA A 91 6.00 -19.76 9.86
N SER A 92 6.12 -18.42 9.97
CA SER A 92 7.42 -17.75 10.09
C SER A 92 8.12 -18.11 11.40
N ARG A 93 7.37 -18.16 12.51
CA ARG A 93 7.89 -18.57 13.81
C ARG A 93 8.38 -20.02 13.79
N ALA A 94 7.58 -20.94 13.25
CA ALA A 94 7.95 -22.35 13.13
C ALA A 94 9.20 -22.57 12.26
N ALA A 95 9.43 -21.70 11.27
CA ALA A 95 10.61 -21.72 10.40
C ALA A 95 11.79 -20.89 10.93
N GLY A 96 11.67 -20.20 12.07
CA GLY A 96 12.69 -19.27 12.60
C GLY A 96 13.00 -18.09 11.67
N THR A 97 12.03 -17.69 10.84
CA THR A 97 12.25 -16.72 9.74
C THR A 97 11.80 -15.31 10.13
N PRO A 98 12.64 -14.28 9.92
CA PRO A 98 12.28 -12.88 10.09
C PRO A 98 11.01 -12.49 9.31
N PHE A 99 10.15 -11.67 9.94
CA PHE A 99 8.85 -11.28 9.41
C PHE A 99 8.68 -9.78 9.28
N VAL A 100 8.30 -9.33 8.10
CA VAL A 100 8.07 -7.92 7.76
C VAL A 100 6.60 -7.72 7.45
N TYR A 101 5.90 -6.97 8.29
CA TYR A 101 4.48 -6.67 8.12
C TYR A 101 4.28 -5.30 7.45
N PHE A 102 3.69 -5.29 6.26
CA PHE A 102 3.28 -4.06 5.59
C PHE A 102 1.89 -3.64 6.06
N ASP A 103 1.80 -2.47 6.68
CA ASP A 103 0.60 -1.97 7.35
C ASP A 103 0.12 -0.63 6.80
N ASN A 104 -1.07 -0.20 7.22
CA ASN A 104 -1.66 1.11 6.93
C ASN A 104 -1.96 1.89 8.22
N THR A 105 -2.74 2.99 8.12
CA THR A 105 -3.05 3.90 9.23
C THR A 105 -4.51 3.85 9.69
N TYR A 106 -5.26 2.80 9.36
CA TYR A 106 -6.69 2.77 9.69
C TYR A 106 -6.98 2.58 11.17
N MET A 107 -6.02 2.09 11.96
CA MET A 107 -6.10 1.98 13.41
C MET A 107 -5.90 3.31 14.14
N TYR A 108 -5.35 4.32 13.48
CA TYR A 108 -5.10 5.63 14.10
C TYR A 108 -6.38 6.47 14.19
N PRO A 109 -6.44 7.43 15.15
CA PRO A 109 -7.54 8.38 15.25
C PRO A 109 -7.76 9.14 13.94
N GLN A 110 -9.02 9.36 13.56
CA GLN A 110 -9.40 10.14 12.38
C GLN A 110 -9.57 11.63 12.75
N ASN A 111 -8.51 12.26 13.18
CA ASN A 111 -8.45 13.68 13.57
C ASN A 111 -7.19 14.34 12.98
N ALA A 112 -6.95 15.62 13.31
CA ALA A 112 -5.83 16.41 12.80
C ALA A 112 -4.52 16.26 13.59
N GLN A 113 -4.43 15.32 14.54
CA GLN A 113 -3.18 15.12 15.27
C GLN A 113 -2.07 14.56 14.39
N LEU A 114 -0.83 14.90 14.72
CA LEU A 114 0.34 14.29 14.09
C LEU A 114 0.42 12.81 14.50
N GLN A 115 0.36 11.92 13.51
CA GLN A 115 0.50 10.49 13.70
C GLN A 115 1.97 10.10 13.71
N THR A 116 2.43 9.49 14.79
CA THR A 116 3.77 8.91 14.96
C THR A 116 3.64 7.42 15.23
N GLU A 117 4.76 6.70 15.27
CA GLU A 117 4.79 5.26 15.61
C GLU A 117 4.23 4.97 17.01
N GLN A 118 4.26 5.95 17.91
CA GLN A 118 3.75 5.88 19.29
C GLN A 118 2.28 6.29 19.41
N THR A 119 1.65 6.76 18.32
CA THR A 119 0.24 7.15 18.35
C THR A 119 -0.64 5.98 18.79
N ALA A 120 -1.40 6.18 19.86
CA ALA A 120 -2.33 5.18 20.38
C ALA A 120 -3.41 4.84 19.33
N PHE A 121 -3.77 3.58 19.24
CA PHE A 121 -4.85 3.14 18.36
C PHE A 121 -6.21 3.62 18.88
N ALA A 122 -7.00 4.20 18.00
CA ALA A 122 -8.38 4.61 18.23
C ALA A 122 -9.19 4.36 16.95
N PRO A 123 -9.36 3.09 16.57
CA PRO A 123 -9.95 2.72 15.29
C PRO A 123 -11.42 3.15 15.23
N VAL A 124 -11.78 3.81 14.12
CA VAL A 124 -13.16 4.14 13.79
C VAL A 124 -13.66 3.17 12.72
N GLY A 125 -14.82 2.55 12.98
CA GLY A 125 -15.47 1.62 12.06
C GLY A 125 -14.87 0.20 12.09
N ARG A 126 -15.42 -0.66 11.25
CA ARG A 126 -15.11 -2.10 11.23
C ARG A 126 -13.73 -2.40 10.62
N LYS A 127 -13.41 -1.75 9.49
CA LYS A 127 -12.08 -1.90 8.84
C LYS A 127 -10.95 -1.40 9.74
N GLY A 128 -11.18 -0.28 10.44
CA GLY A 128 -10.24 0.25 11.41
C GLY A 128 -9.95 -0.75 12.54
N ARG A 129 -11.00 -1.39 13.08
CA ARG A 129 -10.87 -2.42 14.13
C ARG A 129 -10.11 -3.66 13.63
N VAL A 130 -10.40 -4.12 12.41
CA VAL A 130 -9.64 -5.25 11.81
C VAL A 130 -8.16 -4.92 11.73
N ARG A 131 -7.81 -3.73 11.24
CA ARG A 131 -6.39 -3.33 11.10
C ARG A 131 -5.73 -3.12 12.46
N ALA A 132 -6.44 -2.62 13.47
CA ALA A 132 -5.93 -2.54 14.84
C ALA A 132 -5.62 -3.93 15.40
N ALA A 133 -6.54 -4.88 15.31
CA ALA A 133 -6.34 -6.26 15.76
C ALA A 133 -5.16 -6.94 15.05
N MET A 134 -4.99 -6.72 13.75
CA MET A 134 -3.83 -7.22 13.02
C MET A 134 -2.52 -6.60 13.52
N ALA A 135 -2.48 -5.29 13.71
CA ALA A 135 -1.29 -4.61 14.22
C ALA A 135 -0.94 -5.07 15.64
N GLU A 136 -1.94 -5.25 16.51
CA GLU A 136 -1.77 -5.80 17.86
C GLU A 136 -1.23 -7.23 17.85
N MET A 137 -1.68 -8.07 16.91
CA MET A 137 -1.17 -9.42 16.71
C MET A 137 0.33 -9.40 16.38
N VAL A 138 0.76 -8.51 15.49
CA VAL A 138 2.17 -8.37 15.12
C VAL A 138 3.00 -7.78 16.26
N LEU A 139 2.48 -6.79 16.99
CA LEU A 139 3.14 -6.24 18.19
C LEU A 139 3.32 -7.30 19.27
N SER A 140 2.32 -8.17 19.47
CA SER A 140 2.41 -9.30 20.40
C SER A 140 3.48 -10.31 19.99
N GLU A 141 3.60 -10.60 18.70
CA GLU A 141 4.65 -11.48 18.17
C GLU A 141 6.05 -10.85 18.32
N MET A 142 6.15 -9.54 18.05
CA MET A 142 7.37 -8.77 18.29
C MET A 142 7.80 -8.80 19.75
N ALA A 143 6.85 -8.67 20.69
CA ALA A 143 7.12 -8.72 22.12
C ALA A 143 7.54 -10.12 22.62
N ARG A 144 7.16 -11.20 21.94
CA ARG A 144 7.62 -12.57 22.24
C ARG A 144 9.11 -12.74 21.97
N GLY A 145 9.64 -12.06 20.94
CA GLY A 145 11.05 -12.11 20.60
C GLY A 145 11.54 -13.45 20.05
N GLU A 146 10.64 -14.37 19.67
CA GLU A 146 11.00 -15.70 19.15
C GLU A 146 11.59 -15.62 17.74
N ILE A 147 11.16 -14.64 16.94
CA ILE A 147 11.71 -14.30 15.62
C ILE A 147 11.84 -12.79 15.49
N PRO A 148 12.75 -12.29 14.63
CA PRO A 148 12.79 -10.87 14.28
C PRO A 148 11.52 -10.44 13.56
N VAL A 149 10.80 -9.45 14.08
CA VAL A 149 9.57 -8.90 13.49
C VAL A 149 9.67 -7.39 13.36
N LEU A 150 9.20 -6.81 12.27
CA LEU A 150 9.02 -5.38 12.14
C LEU A 150 7.68 -5.01 11.48
N ILE A 151 7.18 -3.83 11.82
CA ILE A 151 6.00 -3.22 11.19
C ILE A 151 6.46 -2.05 10.32
N ALA A 152 6.14 -2.09 9.03
CA ALA A 152 6.33 -0.99 8.08
C ALA A 152 4.98 -0.37 7.73
N ARG A 153 4.66 0.80 8.29
CA ARG A 153 3.35 1.43 8.18
C ARG A 153 3.36 2.58 7.18
N ALA A 154 2.41 2.57 6.27
CA ALA A 154 2.27 3.55 5.21
C ALA A 154 0.97 4.37 5.36
N PRO A 155 0.97 5.68 5.06
CA PRO A 155 -0.24 6.48 4.95
C PRO A 155 -0.97 6.16 3.64
N GLU A 156 -1.86 7.06 3.20
CA GLU A 156 -2.56 6.93 1.92
C GLU A 156 -1.58 6.96 0.73
N PHE A 157 -1.87 6.19 -0.30
CA PHE A 157 -1.03 6.04 -1.48
C PHE A 157 -1.34 7.06 -2.58
N TYR A 158 -0.30 7.40 -3.35
CA TYR A 158 -0.41 7.85 -4.72
C TYR A 158 0.73 7.20 -5.53
N GLY A 159 0.54 6.99 -6.83
CA GLY A 159 1.60 6.32 -7.57
C GLY A 159 1.27 6.03 -9.03
N PRO A 160 2.24 5.42 -9.74
CA PRO A 160 2.14 5.05 -11.15
C PRO A 160 1.28 3.80 -11.34
N ALA A 161 1.18 3.36 -12.58
CA ALA A 161 0.46 2.16 -13.00
C ALA A 161 -0.99 2.13 -12.48
N GLN A 162 -1.42 1.00 -11.93
CA GLN A 162 -2.76 0.82 -11.36
C GLN A 162 -2.73 0.95 -9.84
N THR A 163 -2.13 2.01 -9.31
CA THR A 163 -2.12 2.27 -7.88
C THR A 163 -3.55 2.37 -7.33
N GLN A 164 -3.91 1.44 -6.46
CA GLN A 164 -5.23 1.40 -5.82
C GLN A 164 -5.25 2.34 -4.62
N SER A 165 -5.76 3.53 -4.83
CA SER A 165 -6.00 4.51 -3.77
C SER A 165 -7.17 5.42 -4.12
N ILE A 166 -7.76 6.04 -3.12
CA ILE A 166 -8.83 7.04 -3.32
C ILE A 166 -8.28 8.23 -4.09
N THR A 167 -7.07 8.67 -3.79
CA THR A 167 -6.39 9.77 -4.51
C THR A 167 -6.16 9.43 -5.99
N ASN A 168 -5.67 8.23 -6.32
CA ASN A 168 -5.55 7.84 -7.72
C ASN A 168 -6.92 7.80 -8.39
N THR A 169 -7.87 7.06 -7.82
CA THR A 169 -9.20 6.85 -8.44
C THR A 169 -9.97 8.15 -8.68
N LEU A 170 -9.99 9.05 -7.67
CA LEU A 170 -10.84 10.25 -7.75
C LEU A 170 -10.12 11.48 -8.32
N VAL A 171 -8.79 11.48 -8.36
CA VAL A 171 -8.02 12.62 -8.84
C VAL A 171 -7.16 12.23 -10.05
N ILE A 172 -6.16 11.38 -9.88
CA ILE A 172 -5.11 11.14 -10.88
C ILE A 172 -5.67 10.41 -12.11
N ASP A 173 -6.42 9.33 -11.93
CA ASP A 173 -6.97 8.54 -13.04
C ASP A 173 -8.07 9.30 -13.80
N ARG A 174 -8.77 10.19 -13.09
CA ARG A 174 -9.71 11.10 -13.75
C ARG A 174 -8.99 12.11 -14.64
N LEU A 175 -7.87 12.67 -14.18
CA LEU A 175 -7.02 13.53 -15.00
C LEU A 175 -6.46 12.79 -16.21
N LYS A 176 -5.93 11.57 -16.04
CA LYS A 176 -5.51 10.69 -17.16
C LYS A 176 -6.62 10.54 -18.19
N ALA A 177 -7.84 10.29 -17.73
CA ALA A 177 -9.01 10.11 -18.59
C ALA A 177 -9.61 11.41 -19.15
N GLY A 178 -9.00 12.57 -18.92
CA GLY A 178 -9.55 13.88 -19.34
C GLY A 178 -10.84 14.29 -18.60
N LYS A 179 -11.12 13.65 -17.45
CA LYS A 179 -12.32 13.90 -16.65
C LYS A 179 -12.00 14.84 -15.48
N THR A 180 -13.00 15.56 -15.00
CA THR A 180 -12.92 16.45 -13.85
C THR A 180 -12.53 15.68 -12.59
N PRO A 181 -11.44 16.04 -11.86
CA PRO A 181 -11.11 15.48 -10.55
C PRO A 181 -12.21 15.69 -9.52
N LEU A 182 -12.40 14.72 -8.64
CA LEU A 182 -13.48 14.70 -7.65
C LEU A 182 -12.91 14.42 -6.24
N PRO A 183 -12.14 15.36 -5.63
CA PRO A 183 -11.60 15.15 -4.29
C PRO A 183 -12.73 14.91 -3.27
N PRO A 184 -12.58 13.93 -2.36
CA PRO A 184 -13.62 13.56 -1.42
C PRO A 184 -13.69 14.54 -0.25
N VAL A 185 -14.89 14.86 0.21
CA VAL A 185 -15.28 15.62 1.41
C VAL A 185 -14.71 17.04 1.46
N ARG A 186 -13.38 17.21 1.53
CA ARG A 186 -12.68 18.50 1.62
C ARG A 186 -11.49 18.49 0.67
N ASP A 187 -11.23 19.62 0.05
CA ASP A 187 -10.11 19.82 -0.89
C ASP A 187 -9.00 20.75 -0.34
N ASP A 188 -9.24 21.31 0.85
CA ASP A 188 -8.37 22.26 1.54
C ASP A 188 -7.64 21.69 2.76
N ARG A 189 -7.79 20.39 3.03
CA ARG A 189 -7.13 19.69 4.14
C ARG A 189 -5.80 19.10 3.69
N LEU A 190 -4.79 19.23 4.56
CA LEU A 190 -3.46 18.67 4.30
C LEU A 190 -3.51 17.14 4.24
N ARG A 191 -2.76 16.59 3.30
CA ARG A 191 -2.69 15.13 3.09
C ARG A 191 -1.23 14.68 3.08
N THR A 192 -0.90 13.70 3.89
CA THR A 192 0.35 12.96 3.72
C THR A 192 0.07 11.75 2.84
N LEU A 193 0.66 11.74 1.65
CA LEU A 193 0.56 10.64 0.70
C LEU A 193 1.95 10.04 0.50
N ILE A 194 2.04 8.71 0.37
CA ILE A 194 3.29 8.04 0.04
C ILE A 194 3.31 7.64 -1.43
N TRP A 195 4.43 7.86 -2.09
CA TRP A 195 4.73 7.32 -3.41
C TRP A 195 4.90 5.81 -3.34
N THR A 196 4.06 5.01 -4.04
CA THR A 196 4.04 3.54 -3.88
C THR A 196 5.38 2.86 -4.17
N PRO A 197 6.20 3.27 -5.17
CA PRO A 197 7.55 2.72 -5.33
C PRO A 197 8.48 3.03 -4.15
N ASP A 198 8.38 4.22 -3.53
CA ASP A 198 9.19 4.54 -2.35
C ASP A 198 8.77 3.72 -1.13
N ALA A 199 7.47 3.45 -0.96
CA ALA A 199 6.99 2.54 0.07
C ALA A 199 7.61 1.14 -0.07
N SER A 200 7.69 0.62 -1.29
CA SER A 200 8.26 -0.69 -1.57
C SER A 200 9.79 -0.71 -1.41
N ARG A 201 10.48 0.36 -1.84
CA ARG A 201 11.94 0.52 -1.63
C ARG A 201 12.29 0.59 -0.14
N ALA A 202 11.52 1.36 0.64
CA ALA A 202 11.71 1.46 2.07
C ALA A 202 11.42 0.13 2.78
N LEU A 203 10.39 -0.61 2.32
CA LEU A 203 10.08 -1.94 2.83
C LEU A 203 11.21 -2.93 2.57
N ALA A 204 11.82 -2.91 1.36
CA ALA A 204 12.98 -3.73 1.03
C ALA A 204 14.19 -3.39 1.91
N LEU A 205 14.48 -2.09 2.09
CA LEU A 205 15.56 -1.60 2.94
C LEU A 205 15.39 -2.08 4.39
N LEU A 206 14.21 -1.86 4.99
CA LEU A 206 13.92 -2.26 6.36
C LEU A 206 14.07 -3.78 6.56
N GLY A 207 13.52 -4.59 5.66
CA GLY A 207 13.59 -6.04 5.76
C GLY A 207 15.00 -6.62 5.62
N ASN A 208 15.94 -5.84 5.04
CA ASN A 208 17.35 -6.23 4.89
C ASN A 208 18.28 -5.47 5.86
N THR A 209 17.73 -4.77 6.85
CA THR A 209 18.49 -4.06 7.88
C THR A 209 18.23 -4.75 9.24
N PRO A 210 19.19 -5.50 9.80
CA PRO A 210 19.00 -6.23 11.07
C PRO A 210 18.51 -5.33 12.21
N ASP A 211 19.07 -4.14 12.35
CA ASP A 211 18.73 -3.18 13.42
C ASP A 211 17.33 -2.54 13.24
N ALA A 212 16.64 -2.79 12.12
CA ALA A 212 15.28 -2.31 11.90
C ALA A 212 14.21 -3.19 12.56
N TYR A 213 14.55 -4.42 12.94
CA TYR A 213 13.61 -5.33 13.58
C TYR A 213 13.35 -4.96 15.05
N GLY A 214 12.27 -5.51 15.62
CA GLY A 214 11.80 -5.16 16.96
C GLY A 214 11.11 -3.80 17.05
N GLN A 215 10.72 -3.20 15.93
CA GLN A 215 10.21 -1.82 15.88
C GLN A 215 9.08 -1.65 14.86
N THR A 216 8.29 -0.59 15.10
CA THR A 216 7.39 -0.02 14.08
C THR A 216 8.09 1.13 13.38
N TRP A 217 7.96 1.19 12.06
CA TRP A 217 8.47 2.24 11.21
C TRP A 217 7.35 2.89 10.41
N HIS A 218 7.25 4.20 10.46
CA HIS A 218 6.51 4.97 9.49
C HIS A 218 7.34 5.13 8.22
N LEU A 219 6.80 4.66 7.10
CA LEU A 219 7.51 4.72 5.82
C LEU A 219 7.67 6.16 5.32
N PRO A 220 8.78 6.48 4.62
CA PRO A 220 9.18 7.86 4.35
C PRO A 220 8.25 8.56 3.35
N CYS A 221 7.81 9.75 3.71
CA CYS A 221 6.96 10.61 2.89
C CYS A 221 7.62 11.98 2.66
N ASP A 222 7.22 12.63 1.57
CA ASP A 222 7.55 14.05 1.35
C ASP A 222 6.80 14.92 2.37
N ASP A 223 7.50 15.85 3.01
CA ASP A 223 6.96 16.75 4.04
C ASP A 223 6.10 17.89 3.49
N ALA A 224 6.00 18.05 2.18
CA ALA A 224 5.22 19.13 1.57
C ALA A 224 3.72 19.07 1.87
N ARG A 225 3.18 17.87 2.17
CA ARG A 225 1.78 17.63 2.59
C ARG A 225 0.77 18.49 1.84
N PRO A 226 0.57 18.31 0.52
CA PRO A 226 -0.36 19.15 -0.23
C PRO A 226 -1.80 18.92 0.23
N ASN A 227 -2.64 19.93 0.11
CA ASN A 227 -4.07 19.72 0.03
C ASN A 227 -4.47 19.28 -1.40
N TYR A 228 -5.72 18.86 -1.61
CA TYR A 228 -6.15 18.39 -2.93
C TYR A 228 -6.16 19.50 -3.99
N LYS A 229 -6.38 20.77 -3.63
CA LYS A 229 -6.27 21.90 -4.58
C LYS A 229 -4.87 21.97 -5.16
N GLN A 230 -3.85 21.97 -4.29
CA GLN A 230 -2.44 21.98 -4.69
C GLN A 230 -2.05 20.73 -5.48
N LEU A 231 -2.49 19.54 -5.03
CA LEU A 231 -2.17 18.28 -5.70
C LEU A 231 -2.76 18.25 -7.12
N ILE A 232 -4.00 18.71 -7.29
CA ILE A 232 -4.69 18.78 -8.59
C ILE A 232 -4.00 19.80 -9.50
N ASP A 233 -3.60 20.96 -8.97
CA ASP A 233 -2.86 21.97 -9.72
C ASP A 233 -1.53 21.40 -10.24
N TRP A 234 -0.73 20.79 -9.38
CA TRP A 234 0.53 20.16 -9.78
C TRP A 234 0.34 19.01 -10.79
N ALA A 235 -0.67 18.19 -10.59
CA ALA A 235 -1.00 17.13 -11.53
C ALA A 235 -1.43 17.71 -12.88
N SER A 236 -2.31 18.71 -12.90
CA SER A 236 -2.76 19.40 -14.11
C SER A 236 -1.58 19.98 -14.91
N GLN A 237 -0.64 20.62 -14.23
CA GLN A 237 0.61 21.12 -14.85
C GLN A 237 1.41 19.97 -15.48
N SER A 238 1.57 18.85 -14.78
CA SER A 238 2.31 17.68 -15.27
C SER A 238 1.66 17.04 -16.50
N PHE A 239 0.31 17.06 -16.59
CA PHE A 239 -0.44 16.57 -17.74
C PHE A 239 -0.61 17.61 -18.87
N GLY A 240 -0.08 18.84 -18.69
CA GLY A 240 -0.23 19.94 -19.66
C GLY A 240 -1.68 20.37 -19.87
N ARG A 241 -2.52 20.28 -18.84
CA ARG A 241 -3.96 20.59 -18.90
C ARG A 241 -4.36 21.54 -17.79
N SER A 242 -5.13 22.57 -18.09
CA SER A 242 -5.84 23.34 -17.07
C SER A 242 -7.11 22.55 -16.68
N CYS A 243 -7.30 22.31 -15.40
CA CYS A 243 -8.43 21.51 -14.93
C CYS A 243 -9.15 22.16 -13.74
N ARG A 244 -10.44 22.34 -13.89
CA ARG A 244 -11.33 22.62 -12.75
C ARG A 244 -11.63 21.31 -12.04
N HIS A 245 -11.90 21.35 -10.73
CA HIS A 245 -12.32 20.19 -9.95
C HIS A 245 -13.64 20.49 -9.23
N HIS A 246 -14.35 19.44 -8.87
CA HIS A 246 -15.55 19.53 -8.05
C HIS A 246 -15.40 18.63 -6.84
N ARG A 247 -15.61 19.20 -5.69
CA ARG A 247 -15.60 18.46 -4.43
C ARG A 247 -16.79 17.50 -4.36
N LEU A 248 -16.54 16.23 -4.01
CA LEU A 248 -17.59 15.27 -3.69
C LEU A 248 -18.04 15.47 -2.24
N PRO A 249 -19.20 16.08 -1.99
CA PRO A 249 -19.69 16.28 -0.64
C PRO A 249 -20.12 14.95 -0.01
N ARG A 250 -20.01 14.87 1.32
CA ARG A 250 -20.32 13.64 2.06
C ARG A 250 -21.73 13.11 1.79
N TRP A 251 -22.73 14.01 1.69
CA TRP A 251 -24.10 13.61 1.42
C TRP A 251 -24.27 12.90 0.06
N ALA A 252 -23.55 13.37 -0.98
CA ALA A 252 -23.62 12.75 -2.30
C ALA A 252 -22.97 11.35 -2.29
N LEU A 253 -21.85 11.19 -1.59
CA LEU A 253 -21.23 9.89 -1.36
C LEU A 253 -22.13 8.95 -0.56
N SER A 254 -22.86 9.46 0.45
CA SER A 254 -23.84 8.68 1.21
C SER A 254 -24.99 8.18 0.35
N LEU A 255 -25.56 9.03 -0.50
CA LEU A 255 -26.61 8.62 -1.43
C LEU A 255 -26.09 7.59 -2.46
N ALA A 256 -24.91 7.82 -3.04
CA ALA A 256 -24.31 6.87 -3.95
C ALA A 256 -24.02 5.51 -3.30
N GLY A 257 -23.70 5.50 -2.01
CA GLY A 257 -23.50 4.27 -1.23
C GLY A 257 -24.76 3.40 -1.07
N LEU A 258 -25.96 3.96 -1.23
CA LEU A 258 -27.22 3.19 -1.17
C LEU A 258 -27.38 2.26 -2.38
N ILE A 259 -26.78 2.61 -3.52
CA ILE A 259 -26.91 1.88 -4.79
C ILE A 259 -25.61 1.25 -5.27
N SER A 260 -24.47 1.55 -4.60
CA SER A 260 -23.15 1.09 -5.00
C SER A 260 -22.38 0.54 -3.81
N LYS A 261 -22.24 -0.79 -3.73
CA LYS A 261 -21.46 -1.47 -2.68
C LYS A 261 -20.04 -0.91 -2.55
N PRO A 262 -19.25 -0.69 -3.61
CA PRO A 262 -17.91 -0.08 -3.49
C PRO A 262 -17.93 1.29 -2.83
N VAL A 263 -18.94 2.13 -3.11
CA VAL A 263 -19.06 3.45 -2.48
C VAL A 263 -19.52 3.32 -1.02
N ALA A 264 -20.43 2.38 -0.72
CA ALA A 264 -20.83 2.08 0.65
C ALA A 264 -19.63 1.67 1.52
N GLU A 265 -18.74 0.85 0.98
CA GLU A 265 -17.51 0.40 1.65
C GLU A 265 -16.50 1.54 1.93
N LEU A 266 -16.58 2.66 1.20
CA LEU A 266 -15.76 3.85 1.45
C LEU A 266 -16.31 4.73 2.58
N GLN A 267 -17.59 4.61 2.96
CA GLN A 267 -18.25 5.51 3.93
C GLN A 267 -17.49 5.57 5.26
N GLU A 268 -16.98 4.44 5.71
CA GLU A 268 -16.23 4.31 6.94
C GLU A 268 -14.93 5.11 6.96
N LEU A 269 -14.33 5.32 5.77
CA LEU A 269 -13.05 6.02 5.61
C LEU A 269 -13.23 7.53 5.37
N LEU A 270 -14.44 7.98 5.03
CA LEU A 270 -14.70 9.38 4.69
C LEU A 270 -14.44 10.39 5.82
N PRO A 271 -14.64 10.08 7.11
CA PRO A 271 -14.36 11.04 8.19
C PRO A 271 -12.93 11.55 8.20
N ARG A 272 -11.94 10.73 7.79
CA ARG A 272 -10.53 11.12 7.70
C ARG A 272 -10.25 12.24 6.68
N TYR A 273 -11.15 12.44 5.72
CA TYR A 273 -11.02 13.51 4.71
C TYR A 273 -11.61 14.85 5.18
N ALA A 274 -12.25 14.89 6.34
CA ALA A 274 -12.73 16.12 6.97
C ALA A 274 -11.62 16.89 7.71
N HIS A 275 -10.52 16.21 8.05
CA HIS A 275 -9.40 16.73 8.85
C HIS A 275 -8.10 16.64 8.08
N ASP A 276 -7.08 17.37 8.55
CA ASP A 276 -5.72 17.19 8.08
C ASP A 276 -5.25 15.77 8.41
N ASN A 277 -4.57 15.13 7.47
CA ASN A 277 -3.92 13.83 7.67
C ASN A 277 -2.42 14.04 7.75
N LEU A 278 -1.92 14.12 8.97
CA LEU A 278 -0.54 14.42 9.28
C LEU A 278 0.16 13.14 9.75
N PHE A 279 1.03 12.61 8.91
CA PHE A 279 1.81 11.41 9.20
C PHE A 279 3.29 11.78 9.28
N ASP A 280 3.92 11.46 10.40
CA ASP A 280 5.34 11.71 10.64
C ASP A 280 6.19 10.50 10.25
N SER A 281 7.24 10.72 9.50
CA SER A 281 8.23 9.71 9.13
C SER A 281 9.65 10.16 9.48
N SER A 282 9.79 11.04 10.46
CA SER A 282 11.09 11.61 10.88
C SER A 282 12.03 10.53 11.41
N LYS A 283 11.52 9.53 12.13
CA LYS A 283 12.30 8.39 12.62
C LYS A 283 13.00 7.66 11.48
N PHE A 284 12.28 7.34 10.41
CA PHE A 284 12.86 6.68 9.23
C PHE A 284 13.93 7.57 8.57
N LYS A 285 13.64 8.84 8.37
CA LYS A 285 14.56 9.79 7.72
C LYS A 285 15.86 10.00 8.51
N GLN A 286 15.77 9.99 9.83
CA GLN A 286 16.94 10.07 10.72
C GLN A 286 17.78 8.80 10.67
N ALA A 287 17.14 7.63 10.67
CA ALA A 287 17.84 6.34 10.60
C ALA A 287 18.46 6.09 9.21
N PHE A 288 17.83 6.58 8.15
CA PHE A 288 18.24 6.33 6.77
C PHE A 288 18.37 7.66 5.97
N PRO A 289 19.32 8.54 6.32
CA PRO A 289 19.45 9.88 5.70
C PRO A 289 19.80 9.81 4.21
N GLY A 290 20.37 8.71 3.72
CA GLY A 290 20.66 8.48 2.30
C GLY A 290 19.45 8.02 1.48
N PHE A 291 18.29 7.76 2.08
CA PHE A 291 17.10 7.33 1.36
C PHE A 291 16.47 8.50 0.57
N SER A 292 16.45 8.38 -0.75
CA SER A 292 15.88 9.42 -1.63
C SER A 292 14.37 9.29 -1.70
N ILE A 293 13.65 10.32 -1.23
CA ILE A 293 12.18 10.38 -1.25
C ILE A 293 11.72 11.10 -2.53
N THR A 294 10.78 10.50 -3.24
CA THR A 294 10.18 11.11 -4.44
C THR A 294 9.24 12.25 -4.02
N ARG A 295 9.60 13.49 -4.40
CA ARG A 295 8.77 14.67 -4.18
C ARG A 295 7.47 14.59 -4.96
N TYR A 296 6.36 15.13 -4.45
CA TYR A 296 5.04 15.08 -5.09
C TYR A 296 5.06 15.52 -6.55
N ARG A 297 5.65 16.67 -6.86
CA ARG A 297 5.75 17.17 -8.25
C ARG A 297 6.50 16.19 -9.16
N ARG A 298 7.56 15.56 -8.66
CA ARG A 298 8.32 14.55 -9.42
C ARG A 298 7.49 13.30 -9.65
N GLY A 299 6.80 12.80 -8.62
CA GLY A 299 5.92 11.63 -8.74
C GLY A 299 4.80 11.86 -9.76
N LEU A 300 4.14 13.02 -9.71
CA LEU A 300 3.10 13.39 -10.68
C LEU A 300 3.64 13.51 -12.10
N ALA A 301 4.82 14.07 -12.29
CA ALA A 301 5.49 14.13 -13.60
C ALA A 301 5.82 12.73 -14.14
N LEU A 302 6.28 11.81 -13.27
CA LEU A 302 6.51 10.41 -13.66
C LEU A 302 5.23 9.72 -14.11
N ILE A 303 4.11 9.92 -13.41
CA ILE A 303 2.80 9.39 -13.81
C ILE A 303 2.35 9.95 -15.17
N ALA A 304 2.53 11.25 -15.39
CA ALA A 304 2.16 11.88 -16.65
C ALA A 304 3.01 11.35 -17.82
N ASN A 305 4.31 11.19 -17.63
CA ASN A 305 5.23 10.64 -18.63
C ASN A 305 4.88 9.18 -18.97
N GLU A 306 4.65 8.32 -17.97
CA GLU A 306 4.20 6.95 -18.17
C GLU A 306 2.91 6.89 -19.00
N PHE A 307 1.95 7.74 -18.66
CA PHE A 307 0.69 7.83 -19.39
C PHE A 307 0.88 8.22 -20.86
N GLN A 308 1.72 9.22 -21.15
CA GLN A 308 2.03 9.65 -22.51
C GLN A 308 2.75 8.56 -23.32
N GLN A 309 3.72 7.87 -22.72
CA GLN A 309 4.44 6.77 -23.36
C GLN A 309 3.50 5.61 -23.72
N ASN A 310 2.58 5.25 -22.81
CA ASN A 310 1.59 4.20 -23.07
C ASN A 310 0.59 4.57 -24.17
N GLN A 311 0.29 5.86 -24.39
CA GLN A 311 -0.54 6.31 -25.50
C GLN A 311 0.19 6.29 -26.85
N GLN A 312 1.50 6.41 -26.84
CA GLN A 312 2.33 6.41 -28.07
C GLN A 312 2.73 5.00 -28.53
N GLN A 313 2.63 3.98 -27.69
CA GLN A 313 2.84 2.59 -28.10
C GLN A 313 1.63 2.11 -28.89
N PRO A 314 1.78 1.75 -30.19
CA PRO A 314 0.69 1.16 -30.95
C PRO A 314 0.23 -0.12 -30.26
N LEU A 315 -1.09 -0.31 -30.14
CA LEU A 315 -1.70 -1.57 -29.68
C LEU A 315 -1.16 -2.69 -30.59
N THR A 316 -0.15 -3.41 -30.15
CA THR A 316 0.20 -4.70 -30.73
C THR A 316 -1.01 -5.60 -30.50
N GLN A 317 -1.75 -5.84 -31.59
CA GLN A 317 -2.91 -6.74 -31.59
C GLN A 317 -2.49 -8.08 -30.96
N PRO A 318 -3.28 -8.65 -30.05
CA PRO A 318 -3.07 -10.04 -29.69
C PRO A 318 -3.24 -10.87 -30.97
N ALA A 319 -2.22 -11.68 -31.29
CA ALA A 319 -2.27 -12.61 -32.40
C ALA A 319 -3.57 -13.41 -32.31
N LYS A 320 -4.44 -13.28 -33.32
CA LYS A 320 -5.57 -14.15 -33.52
C LYS A 320 -5.03 -15.58 -33.58
N ALA A 321 -5.26 -16.35 -32.51
CA ALA A 321 -5.07 -17.79 -32.53
C ALA A 321 -5.92 -18.33 -33.68
N ALA A 322 -5.28 -18.78 -34.75
CA ALA A 322 -5.94 -19.49 -35.84
C ALA A 322 -6.50 -20.80 -35.27
N ILE A 323 -7.80 -20.87 -35.18
CA ILE A 323 -8.53 -22.13 -35.01
C ILE A 323 -8.37 -22.89 -36.33
N LYS A 324 -7.68 -24.01 -36.26
CA LYS A 324 -7.83 -25.15 -37.18
C LYS A 324 -8.15 -26.36 -36.38
#